data_5aea1e7996aeb38b4b86dac348c5bafe
#
_entry.id   5aea1e7996aeb38b4b86dac348c5bafe
#
_cell.length_a   1.000
_cell.length_b   1.000
_cell.length_c   1.000
_cell.angle_alpha   90.00
_cell.angle_beta   90.00
_cell.angle_gamma   90.00
#
_symmetry.space_group_name_H-M   'P 1'
#
loop_
_entity.id
_entity.type
_entity.pdbx_description
1 polymer ?
#
loop_
_entity_poly.entity_id
_entity_poly.type
_entity_poly.pdbx_seq_one_letter_code
_entity_poly.pdbx_strand_id
1 'polypeptide(L)'
;MSGSGRYRDPLDDAFGDEPEAVTPAVPREPPYLSGLNPEQREAVLAVDGPVLVLAGAGTGKTRVLTTRLAHILATRRAWPGQMLCVTFTNKAAREMKERIGALIGGVVEGMQWLGTFHSIGAKMLRRHAELAGLKSNFTILDTDDQLRLMKQLIEAEGIDDKRWPVRTLASMIDGWKNRGLRPDEVPDGEAHGFAFGKGKSLYQQYQNRLKALNAADFGDLLLEVLSILKTQPDILAEYRDRFKYMLVDEYQDTNVVQYLWLKLLAGSAGNVCVVGDDDQSIYGWRGAEVENILRFERDFPGAKVIRLERNYRSTPAILGAASGLITANKGRLGKTLWTEGDQGEKIKVQGVWDAEEEARGVATEAESLHSKGDAFGQMAILVRASFQMREFEDRFLALGLPYRVIGGPRFYERAEIRDAMAYFRLIAQGDDDLAFERIVNKPKRGIGDASVQTLHTFARARHMPLLAAAREIAQTDELPPKARKALTELAGNFA
;
A
#
# COMPACT_ATOMS: atom_id res chain seq x y z
N MET A 1 41.06 91.03 -17.44
CA MET A 1 40.98 89.59 -17.60
C MET A 1 40.11 89.07 -16.46
N SER A 2 38.83 88.83 -16.72
CA SER A 2 37.79 88.50 -15.76
C SER A 2 37.58 87.00 -15.76
N GLY A 3 37.89 86.34 -14.64
CA GLY A 3 37.58 84.93 -14.43
C GLY A 3 36.40 84.86 -13.50
N SER A 4 35.22 84.53 -14.08
CA SER A 4 33.98 84.24 -13.31
C SER A 4 33.99 82.80 -12.84
N GLY A 5 34.42 82.60 -11.60
CA GLY A 5 34.15 81.32 -10.92
C GLY A 5 32.67 81.21 -10.59
N ARG A 6 31.97 80.17 -11.17
CA ARG A 6 30.61 79.82 -10.76
C ARG A 6 30.70 79.10 -9.43
N TYR A 7 30.04 79.63 -8.44
CA TYR A 7 29.77 78.94 -7.15
C TYR A 7 28.84 77.79 -7.40
N ARG A 8 29.28 76.61 -7.07
CA ARG A 8 28.44 75.38 -7.11
C ARG A 8 27.85 75.19 -5.70
N ASP A 9 26.52 75.12 -5.61
CA ASP A 9 25.80 74.89 -4.37
C ASP A 9 26.03 73.47 -3.90
N PRO A 10 26.46 73.21 -2.65
CA PRO A 10 26.63 71.84 -2.10
C PRO A 10 25.34 71.05 -2.01
N LEU A 11 24.15 71.62 -2.25
CA LEU A 11 22.87 70.96 -2.23
C LEU A 11 22.49 70.34 -3.59
N ASP A 12 23.16 70.69 -4.69
CA ASP A 12 22.88 70.10 -6.01
C ASP A 12 23.43 68.65 -6.17
N ASP A 13 24.37 68.22 -5.32
CA ASP A 13 24.92 66.86 -5.33
C ASP A 13 24.10 65.92 -4.48
N ALA A 14 23.05 66.37 -3.75
CA ALA A 14 22.22 65.52 -2.87
C ALA A 14 20.96 64.93 -3.55
N PHE A 15 20.61 65.30 -4.76
CA PHE A 15 19.41 64.89 -5.48
C PHE A 15 19.67 64.33 -6.88
N GLY A 16 20.87 63.88 -7.15
CA GLY A 16 21.31 63.45 -8.48
C GLY A 16 21.51 61.99 -8.75
N ASP A 17 20.87 61.09 -8.00
CA ASP A 17 20.71 59.71 -8.42
C ASP A 17 19.21 59.39 -8.55
N GLU A 18 18.70 59.48 -9.78
CA GLU A 18 17.46 58.78 -10.11
C GLU A 18 17.65 57.30 -9.73
N PRO A 19 16.71 56.67 -8.97
CA PRO A 19 16.83 55.27 -8.68
C PRO A 19 16.83 54.53 -10.02
N GLU A 20 17.95 53.83 -10.31
CA GLU A 20 17.99 52.86 -11.43
C GLU A 20 16.70 52.09 -11.43
N ALA A 21 15.99 52.15 -12.54
CA ALA A 21 14.77 51.39 -12.72
C ALA A 21 15.09 49.91 -12.47
N VAL A 22 14.68 49.41 -11.29
CA VAL A 22 14.79 48.00 -10.94
C VAL A 22 13.95 47.28 -11.99
N THR A 23 14.60 46.81 -13.02
CA THR A 23 13.99 45.87 -13.99
C THR A 23 13.37 44.77 -13.16
N PRO A 24 12.05 44.52 -13.26
CA PRO A 24 11.45 43.46 -12.48
C PRO A 24 12.18 42.17 -12.82
N ALA A 25 12.85 41.59 -11.82
CA ALA A 25 13.57 40.33 -11.99
C ALA A 25 12.61 39.34 -12.63
N VAL A 26 12.91 38.89 -13.84
CA VAL A 26 12.16 37.83 -14.51
C VAL A 26 12.07 36.70 -13.48
N PRO A 27 10.86 36.23 -13.11
CA PRO A 27 10.72 35.21 -12.10
C PRO A 27 11.56 34.00 -12.50
N ARG A 28 12.66 33.76 -11.79
CA ARG A 28 13.51 32.60 -12.06
C ARG A 28 12.64 31.36 -11.89
N GLU A 29 12.58 30.55 -12.93
CA GLU A 29 11.89 29.31 -12.90
C GLU A 29 12.35 28.47 -11.69
N PRO A 30 11.41 27.88 -10.91
CA PRO A 30 11.77 27.04 -9.78
C PRO A 30 12.71 25.89 -10.19
N PRO A 31 13.82 25.65 -9.47
CA PRO A 31 14.83 24.66 -9.86
C PRO A 31 14.25 23.24 -10.05
N TYR A 32 13.17 22.89 -9.35
CA TYR A 32 12.54 21.59 -9.46
C TYR A 32 11.82 21.35 -10.81
N LEU A 33 11.55 22.39 -11.59
CA LEU A 33 11.00 22.28 -12.95
C LEU A 33 12.08 22.08 -14.01
N SER A 34 13.35 22.36 -13.69
CA SER A 34 14.45 22.17 -14.62
C SER A 34 14.66 20.69 -14.93
N GLY A 35 14.96 20.37 -16.17
CA GLY A 35 15.21 18.99 -16.64
C GLY A 35 13.97 18.11 -16.76
N LEU A 36 12.75 18.67 -16.66
CA LEU A 36 11.54 18.00 -17.09
C LEU A 36 11.38 18.14 -18.61
N ASN A 37 10.98 17.06 -19.26
CA ASN A 37 10.55 17.15 -20.65
C ASN A 37 9.18 17.87 -20.77
N PRO A 38 8.75 18.28 -21.98
CA PRO A 38 7.51 19.04 -22.16
C PRO A 38 6.28 18.36 -21.54
N GLU A 39 6.10 17.06 -21.72
CA GLU A 39 4.96 16.28 -21.22
C GLU A 39 5.00 16.15 -19.69
N GLN A 40 6.18 15.87 -19.13
CA GLN A 40 6.38 15.86 -17.68
C GLN A 40 6.07 17.22 -17.06
N ARG A 41 6.54 18.30 -17.70
CA ARG A 41 6.29 19.67 -17.27
C ARG A 41 4.80 20.00 -17.33
N GLU A 42 4.13 19.63 -18.41
CA GLU A 42 2.68 19.78 -18.56
C GLU A 42 1.94 19.08 -17.43
N ALA A 43 2.32 17.83 -17.12
CA ALA A 43 1.72 17.05 -16.03
C ALA A 43 1.96 17.68 -14.65
N VAL A 44 3.09 18.34 -14.42
CA VAL A 44 3.38 19.04 -13.17
C VAL A 44 2.55 20.32 -13.04
N LEU A 45 2.39 21.08 -14.10
CA LEU A 45 1.75 22.40 -14.11
C LEU A 45 0.21 22.33 -14.22
N ALA A 46 -0.36 21.25 -14.73
CA ALA A 46 -1.81 21.06 -14.83
C ALA A 46 -2.42 20.77 -13.44
N VAL A 47 -2.38 21.73 -12.51
CA VAL A 47 -2.74 21.52 -11.09
C VAL A 47 -4.23 21.48 -10.83
N ASP A 48 -5.05 22.13 -11.64
CA ASP A 48 -6.49 22.25 -11.42
C ASP A 48 -7.26 21.18 -12.21
N GLY A 49 -8.29 20.61 -11.58
CA GLY A 49 -9.15 19.57 -12.16
C GLY A 49 -8.54 18.17 -12.15
N PRO A 50 -9.27 17.19 -12.68
CA PRO A 50 -8.81 15.81 -12.77
C PRO A 50 -7.76 15.62 -13.87
N VAL A 51 -6.71 14.88 -13.56
CA VAL A 51 -5.59 14.60 -14.48
C VAL A 51 -5.26 13.12 -14.46
N LEU A 52 -5.20 12.51 -15.63
CA LEU A 52 -4.66 11.17 -15.84
C LEU A 52 -3.30 11.27 -16.53
N VAL A 53 -2.26 10.79 -15.88
CA VAL A 53 -0.93 10.66 -16.46
C VAL A 53 -0.71 9.19 -16.85
N LEU A 54 -0.84 8.89 -18.13
CA LEU A 54 -0.50 7.60 -18.71
C LEU A 54 1.00 7.54 -18.93
N ALA A 55 1.69 6.82 -18.10
CA ALA A 55 3.14 6.87 -18.05
C ALA A 55 3.74 5.47 -18.11
N GLY A 56 4.39 5.13 -19.22
CA GLY A 56 5.04 3.84 -19.39
C GLY A 56 6.18 3.59 -18.39
N ALA A 57 6.70 2.36 -18.40
CA ALA A 57 7.86 2.02 -17.61
C ALA A 57 9.04 2.96 -17.91
N GLY A 58 9.75 3.45 -16.88
CA GLY A 58 10.96 4.27 -17.06
C GLY A 58 10.74 5.68 -17.62
N THR A 59 9.51 6.17 -17.73
CA THR A 59 9.20 7.53 -18.26
C THR A 59 9.20 8.62 -17.18
N GLY A 60 9.45 8.26 -15.93
CA GLY A 60 9.54 9.22 -14.83
C GLY A 60 8.24 9.45 -14.07
N LYS A 61 7.32 8.47 -14.00
CA LYS A 61 6.06 8.52 -13.21
C LYS A 61 6.24 9.18 -11.84
N THR A 62 7.10 8.59 -11.02
CA THR A 62 7.35 9.06 -9.65
C THR A 62 7.96 10.46 -9.62
N ARG A 63 8.82 10.80 -10.60
CA ARG A 63 9.40 12.15 -10.73
C ARG A 63 8.31 13.19 -10.97
N VAL A 64 7.40 12.92 -11.91
CA VAL A 64 6.27 13.82 -12.20
C VAL A 64 5.39 13.99 -10.97
N LEU A 65 5.03 12.89 -10.30
CA LEU A 65 4.14 12.94 -9.14
C LEU A 65 4.77 13.71 -7.97
N THR A 66 6.05 13.46 -7.65
CA THR A 66 6.75 14.16 -6.56
C THR A 66 7.00 15.64 -6.90
N THR A 67 7.34 15.94 -8.14
CA THR A 67 7.55 17.34 -8.59
C THR A 67 6.24 18.12 -8.62
N ARG A 68 5.14 17.51 -9.09
CA ARG A 68 3.79 18.11 -9.04
C ARG A 68 3.38 18.44 -7.61
N LEU A 69 3.59 17.51 -6.69
CA LEU A 69 3.32 17.74 -5.27
C LEU A 69 4.15 18.89 -4.71
N ALA A 70 5.46 18.90 -4.99
CA ALA A 70 6.34 19.98 -4.60
C ALA A 70 5.87 21.33 -5.19
N HIS A 71 5.42 21.35 -6.45
CA HIS A 71 4.90 22.54 -7.10
C HIS A 71 3.63 23.09 -6.43
N ILE A 72 2.66 22.22 -6.10
CA ILE A 72 1.43 22.61 -5.40
C ILE A 72 1.75 23.25 -4.05
N LEU A 73 2.67 22.66 -3.27
CA LEU A 73 3.08 23.17 -1.96
C LEU A 73 3.90 24.47 -2.08
N ALA A 74 4.88 24.52 -2.99
CA ALA A 74 5.71 25.69 -3.20
C ALA A 74 4.92 26.92 -3.70
N THR A 75 3.89 26.69 -4.52
CA THR A 75 2.98 27.73 -5.00
C THR A 75 1.85 28.07 -4.01
N ARG A 76 1.88 27.46 -2.82
CA ARG A 76 0.91 27.67 -1.73
C ARG A 76 -0.55 27.41 -2.13
N ARG A 77 -0.79 26.52 -3.07
CA ARG A 77 -2.16 26.12 -3.47
C ARG A 77 -2.84 25.21 -2.44
N ALA A 78 -2.02 24.50 -1.66
CA ALA A 78 -2.48 23.71 -0.52
C ALA A 78 -1.40 23.62 0.56
N TRP A 79 -1.81 23.33 1.77
CA TRP A 79 -0.93 22.96 2.88
C TRP A 79 -0.67 21.46 2.91
N PRO A 80 0.43 20.98 3.53
CA PRO A 80 0.74 19.55 3.61
C PRO A 80 -0.39 18.68 4.14
N GLY A 81 -1.15 19.16 5.13
CA GLY A 81 -2.30 18.46 5.71
C GLY A 81 -3.54 18.40 4.80
N GLN A 82 -3.54 19.14 3.69
CA GLN A 82 -4.61 19.19 2.69
C GLN A 82 -4.31 18.34 1.45
N MET A 83 -3.18 17.61 1.46
CA MET A 83 -2.76 16.74 0.38
C MET A 83 -3.03 15.28 0.76
N LEU A 84 -3.79 14.56 -0.06
CA LEU A 84 -3.91 13.11 0.02
C LEU A 84 -3.00 12.48 -1.04
N CYS A 85 -1.96 11.76 -0.60
CA CYS A 85 -1.02 11.11 -1.49
C CYS A 85 -1.00 9.61 -1.24
N VAL A 86 -1.41 8.83 -2.22
CA VAL A 86 -1.59 7.39 -2.08
C VAL A 86 -0.66 6.64 -3.02
N THR A 87 0.04 5.65 -2.46
CA THR A 87 0.89 4.73 -3.21
C THR A 87 0.49 3.28 -2.93
N PHE A 88 0.99 2.35 -3.74
CA PHE A 88 0.68 0.93 -3.57
C PHE A 88 1.48 0.26 -2.44
N THR A 89 2.71 0.70 -2.16
CA THR A 89 3.59 0.08 -1.15
C THR A 89 4.15 1.08 -0.15
N ASN A 90 4.42 0.61 1.08
CA ASN A 90 5.07 1.44 2.11
C ASN A 90 6.48 1.88 1.69
N LYS A 91 7.17 1.09 0.85
CA LYS A 91 8.47 1.46 0.28
C LYS A 91 8.32 2.67 -0.65
N ALA A 92 7.37 2.61 -1.58
CA ALA A 92 7.09 3.73 -2.49
C ALA A 92 6.67 5.00 -1.74
N ALA A 93 5.85 4.87 -0.67
CA ALA A 93 5.48 6.00 0.17
C ALA A 93 6.69 6.65 0.84
N ARG A 94 7.65 5.86 1.33
CA ARG A 94 8.89 6.37 1.94
C ARG A 94 9.78 7.06 0.91
N GLU A 95 10.01 6.41 -0.23
CA GLU A 95 10.79 6.99 -1.33
C GLU A 95 10.18 8.31 -1.84
N MET A 96 8.85 8.36 -1.94
CA MET A 96 8.14 9.59 -2.31
C MET A 96 8.39 10.68 -1.28
N LYS A 97 8.28 10.37 0.02
CA LYS A 97 8.55 11.31 1.12
C LYS A 97 9.99 11.85 1.07
N GLU A 98 10.97 10.99 0.87
CA GLU A 98 12.39 11.36 0.77
C GLU A 98 12.63 12.28 -0.43
N ARG A 99 12.06 11.95 -1.60
CA ARG A 99 12.20 12.79 -2.81
C ARG A 99 11.56 14.17 -2.67
N ILE A 100 10.39 14.23 -2.05
CA ILE A 100 9.71 15.51 -1.77
C ILE A 100 10.55 16.33 -0.80
N GLY A 101 11.08 15.72 0.27
CA GLY A 101 11.97 16.38 1.22
C GLY A 101 13.22 16.94 0.56
N ALA A 102 13.79 16.24 -0.41
CA ALA A 102 14.93 16.76 -1.20
C ALA A 102 14.57 17.97 -2.09
N LEU A 103 13.32 18.07 -2.55
CA LEU A 103 12.86 19.16 -3.42
C LEU A 103 12.46 20.43 -2.65
N ILE A 104 11.79 20.28 -1.51
CA ILE A 104 11.16 21.38 -0.76
C ILE A 104 11.48 21.42 0.74
N GLY A 105 12.40 20.59 1.20
CA GLY A 105 12.84 20.55 2.61
C GLY A 105 11.83 19.96 3.56
N GLY A 106 11.87 20.38 4.84
CA GLY A 106 11.10 19.80 5.95
C GLY A 106 9.57 19.93 5.87
N VAL A 107 9.03 20.60 4.87
CA VAL A 107 7.57 20.75 4.66
C VAL A 107 6.86 19.39 4.57
N VAL A 108 7.60 18.38 4.11
CA VAL A 108 7.08 16.99 3.98
C VAL A 108 6.67 16.36 5.31
N GLU A 109 7.23 16.80 6.44
CA GLU A 109 6.89 16.27 7.76
C GLU A 109 5.42 16.51 8.14
N GLY A 110 4.83 17.61 7.65
CA GLY A 110 3.41 17.93 7.83
C GLY A 110 2.45 17.08 7.00
N MET A 111 2.96 16.21 6.10
CA MET A 111 2.12 15.38 5.21
C MET A 111 1.61 14.11 5.91
N GLN A 112 0.60 14.26 6.75
CA GLN A 112 0.01 13.16 7.51
C GLN A 112 -0.73 12.15 6.63
N TRP A 113 -1.17 12.54 5.42
CA TRP A 113 -1.99 11.76 4.51
C TRP A 113 -1.20 11.26 3.29
N LEU A 114 0.09 11.02 3.49
CA LEU A 114 0.95 10.33 2.53
C LEU A 114 1.21 8.91 3.01
N GLY A 115 0.80 7.91 2.23
CA GLY A 115 0.92 6.50 2.59
C GLY A 115 0.26 5.55 1.60
N THR A 116 0.05 4.31 2.02
CA THR A 116 -0.76 3.34 1.27
C THR A 116 -2.24 3.52 1.57
N PHE A 117 -3.13 3.04 0.68
CA PHE A 117 -4.57 3.03 0.94
C PHE A 117 -4.91 2.44 2.32
N HIS A 118 -4.33 1.30 2.66
CA HIS A 118 -4.58 0.64 3.94
C HIS A 118 -4.07 1.44 5.14
N SER A 119 -2.91 2.08 5.04
CA SER A 119 -2.37 2.89 6.15
C SER A 119 -3.21 4.15 6.41
N ILE A 120 -3.72 4.76 5.34
CA ILE A 120 -4.63 5.91 5.42
C ILE A 120 -6.01 5.46 5.88
N GLY A 121 -6.53 4.34 5.35
CA GLY A 121 -7.77 3.72 5.79
C GLY A 121 -7.76 3.40 7.29
N ALA A 122 -6.67 2.80 7.78
CA ALA A 122 -6.51 2.55 9.22
C ALA A 122 -6.56 3.84 10.06
N LYS A 123 -5.94 4.93 9.61
CA LYS A 123 -6.02 6.23 10.31
C LYS A 123 -7.44 6.79 10.33
N MET A 124 -8.14 6.75 9.20
CA MET A 124 -9.52 7.21 9.10
C MET A 124 -10.45 6.34 9.95
N LEU A 125 -10.31 5.02 9.87
CA LEU A 125 -11.12 4.10 10.65
C LEU A 125 -10.89 4.26 12.16
N ARG A 126 -9.63 4.46 12.61
CA ARG A 126 -9.35 4.73 14.03
C ARG A 126 -10.01 6.01 14.52
N ARG A 127 -10.06 7.06 13.69
CA ARG A 127 -10.71 8.34 14.03
C ARG A 127 -12.23 8.22 14.15
N HIS A 128 -12.84 7.31 13.39
CA HIS A 128 -14.28 7.11 13.32
C HIS A 128 -14.69 5.68 13.71
N ALA A 129 -13.92 5.02 14.56
CA ALA A 129 -14.08 3.60 14.88
C ALA A 129 -15.48 3.26 15.42
N GLU A 130 -16.06 4.13 16.25
CA GLU A 130 -17.38 3.94 16.85
C GLU A 130 -18.48 3.80 15.80
N LEU A 131 -18.38 4.49 14.66
CA LEU A 131 -19.33 4.39 13.55
C LEU A 131 -19.28 3.05 12.83
N ALA A 132 -18.16 2.34 12.94
CA ALA A 132 -17.99 0.98 12.45
C ALA A 132 -18.31 -0.07 13.54
N GLY A 133 -18.70 0.33 14.75
CA GLY A 133 -18.90 -0.56 15.90
C GLY A 133 -17.59 -1.10 16.47
N LEU A 134 -16.50 -0.33 16.36
CA LEU A 134 -15.17 -0.65 16.88
C LEU A 134 -14.72 0.40 17.91
N LYS A 135 -13.76 0.04 18.74
CA LYS A 135 -13.00 1.01 19.54
C LYS A 135 -11.78 1.49 18.77
N SER A 136 -11.27 2.67 19.07
CA SER A 136 -10.12 3.27 18.33
C SER A 136 -8.83 2.46 18.42
N ASN A 137 -8.68 1.61 19.45
CA ASN A 137 -7.56 0.71 19.67
C ASN A 137 -7.75 -0.69 19.04
N PHE A 138 -8.65 -0.84 18.07
CA PHE A 138 -8.91 -2.14 17.44
C PHE A 138 -7.64 -2.80 16.90
N THR A 139 -7.63 -4.13 16.97
CA THR A 139 -6.54 -4.97 16.42
C THR A 139 -6.71 -5.18 14.92
N ILE A 140 -5.63 -5.08 14.17
CA ILE A 140 -5.62 -5.43 12.73
C ILE A 140 -5.13 -6.88 12.62
N LEU A 141 -6.00 -7.77 12.12
CA LEU A 141 -5.69 -9.19 11.94
C LEU A 141 -4.72 -9.41 10.79
N ASP A 142 -3.78 -10.32 11.00
CA ASP A 142 -3.01 -10.90 9.90
C ASP A 142 -3.78 -12.07 9.23
N THR A 143 -3.23 -12.57 8.13
CA THR A 143 -3.87 -13.66 7.36
C THR A 143 -4.03 -14.94 8.17
N ASP A 144 -3.10 -15.28 9.07
CA ASP A 144 -3.19 -16.50 9.87
C ASP A 144 -4.28 -16.38 10.94
N ASP A 145 -4.40 -15.21 11.58
CA ASP A 145 -5.46 -14.93 12.55
C ASP A 145 -6.83 -14.93 11.86
N GLN A 146 -6.92 -14.35 10.67
CA GLN A 146 -8.11 -14.35 9.83
C GLN A 146 -8.55 -15.79 9.49
N LEU A 147 -7.63 -16.62 8.99
CA LEU A 147 -7.91 -18.02 8.66
C LEU A 147 -8.32 -18.84 9.89
N ARG A 148 -7.68 -18.60 11.03
CA ARG A 148 -8.03 -19.28 12.29
C ARG A 148 -9.46 -18.94 12.72
N LEU A 149 -9.82 -17.67 12.68
CA LEU A 149 -11.16 -17.21 13.03
C LEU A 149 -12.23 -17.79 12.10
N MET A 150 -11.98 -17.78 10.80
CA MET A 150 -12.88 -18.39 9.81
C MET A 150 -12.99 -19.89 9.97
N LYS A 151 -11.90 -20.58 10.33
CA LYS A 151 -11.92 -22.02 10.61
C LYS A 151 -12.84 -22.36 11.78
N GLN A 152 -12.76 -21.60 12.87
CA GLN A 152 -13.68 -21.76 14.02
C GLN A 152 -15.16 -21.59 13.61
N LEU A 153 -15.45 -20.67 12.69
CA LEU A 153 -16.83 -20.48 12.20
C LEU A 153 -17.29 -21.67 11.33
N ILE A 154 -16.44 -22.19 10.45
CA ILE A 154 -16.72 -23.35 9.61
C ILE A 154 -16.99 -24.59 10.49
N GLU A 155 -16.17 -24.82 11.52
CA GLU A 155 -16.33 -25.92 12.47
C GLU A 155 -17.62 -25.77 13.29
N ALA A 156 -17.94 -24.57 13.76
CA ALA A 156 -19.17 -24.29 14.51
C ALA A 156 -20.45 -24.53 13.69
N GLU A 157 -20.39 -24.34 12.37
CA GLU A 157 -21.48 -24.63 11.43
C GLU A 157 -21.52 -26.11 10.98
N GLY A 158 -20.63 -26.98 11.50
CA GLY A 158 -20.54 -28.37 11.13
C GLY A 158 -20.14 -28.59 9.67
N ILE A 159 -19.42 -27.66 9.06
CA ILE A 159 -18.98 -27.75 7.67
C ILE A 159 -17.66 -28.54 7.60
N ASP A 160 -17.55 -29.49 6.71
CA ASP A 160 -16.33 -30.26 6.48
C ASP A 160 -15.28 -29.40 5.79
N ASP A 161 -14.19 -29.07 6.50
CA ASP A 161 -13.09 -28.23 6.03
C ASP A 161 -12.23 -28.87 4.94
N LYS A 162 -12.29 -30.20 4.76
CA LYS A 162 -11.64 -30.89 3.64
C LYS A 162 -12.38 -30.66 2.34
N ARG A 163 -13.71 -30.66 2.38
CA ARG A 163 -14.56 -30.39 1.22
C ARG A 163 -14.65 -28.88 0.93
N TRP A 164 -14.67 -28.05 1.96
CA TRP A 164 -14.82 -26.61 1.89
C TRP A 164 -13.68 -25.91 2.63
N PRO A 165 -12.47 -25.83 2.01
CA PRO A 165 -11.29 -25.29 2.68
C PRO A 165 -11.48 -23.84 3.13
N VAL A 166 -11.04 -23.53 4.34
CA VAL A 166 -11.11 -22.19 4.92
C VAL A 166 -10.48 -21.11 4.01
N ARG A 167 -9.42 -21.46 3.27
CA ARG A 167 -8.77 -20.54 2.32
C ARG A 167 -9.68 -20.13 1.18
N THR A 168 -10.59 -21.00 0.75
CA THR A 168 -11.60 -20.67 -0.26
C THR A 168 -12.58 -19.63 0.26
N LEU A 169 -13.10 -19.82 1.49
CA LEU A 169 -13.95 -18.81 2.14
C LEU A 169 -13.23 -17.47 2.30
N ALA A 170 -11.99 -17.49 2.78
CA ALA A 170 -11.19 -16.29 2.94
C ALA A 170 -11.01 -15.54 1.61
N SER A 171 -10.66 -16.26 0.54
CA SER A 171 -10.52 -15.67 -0.80
C SER A 171 -11.84 -15.07 -1.33
N MET A 172 -12.97 -15.71 -1.07
CA MET A 172 -14.29 -15.18 -1.45
C MET A 172 -14.61 -13.90 -0.69
N ILE A 173 -14.42 -13.89 0.63
CA ILE A 173 -14.67 -12.70 1.48
C ILE A 173 -13.74 -11.55 1.07
N ASP A 174 -12.46 -11.81 0.86
CA ASP A 174 -11.51 -10.81 0.36
C ASP A 174 -11.94 -10.25 -1.00
N GLY A 175 -12.41 -11.10 -1.92
CA GLY A 175 -12.94 -10.69 -3.21
C GLY A 175 -14.18 -9.79 -3.07
N TRP A 176 -15.09 -10.10 -2.17
CA TRP A 176 -16.26 -9.24 -1.89
C TRP A 176 -15.86 -7.91 -1.27
N LYS A 177 -14.97 -7.91 -0.28
CA LYS A 177 -14.44 -6.68 0.34
C LYS A 177 -13.71 -5.81 -0.66
N ASN A 178 -12.89 -6.39 -1.55
CA ASN A 178 -12.18 -5.66 -2.62
C ASN A 178 -13.14 -4.99 -3.62
N ARG A 179 -14.37 -5.52 -3.77
CA ARG A 179 -15.45 -4.90 -4.56
C ARG A 179 -16.31 -3.93 -3.75
N GLY A 180 -16.03 -3.76 -2.47
CA GLY A 180 -16.76 -2.86 -1.60
C GLY A 180 -18.12 -3.41 -1.16
N LEU A 181 -18.31 -4.74 -1.18
CA LEU A 181 -19.55 -5.43 -0.82
C LEU A 181 -19.56 -5.85 0.65
N ARG A 182 -20.56 -5.40 1.37
CA ARG A 182 -20.90 -5.90 2.71
C ARG A 182 -21.63 -7.25 2.61
N PRO A 183 -21.77 -8.00 3.72
CA PRO A 183 -22.45 -9.30 3.67
C PRO A 183 -23.85 -9.28 3.03
N ASP A 184 -24.65 -8.24 3.30
CA ASP A 184 -25.99 -8.06 2.76
C ASP A 184 -26.00 -7.67 1.27
N GLU A 185 -24.93 -7.08 0.77
CA GLU A 185 -24.77 -6.64 -0.62
C GLU A 185 -24.22 -7.76 -1.54
N VAL A 186 -23.77 -8.90 -0.98
CA VAL A 186 -23.24 -10.02 -1.77
C VAL A 186 -24.36 -10.66 -2.61
N PRO A 187 -24.17 -10.80 -3.95
CA PRO A 187 -25.14 -11.47 -4.80
C PRO A 187 -25.36 -12.94 -4.39
N ASP A 188 -26.61 -13.37 -4.33
CA ASP A 188 -26.96 -14.74 -3.89
C ASP A 188 -26.31 -15.81 -4.76
N GLY A 189 -26.18 -15.59 -6.07
CA GLY A 189 -25.51 -16.54 -6.98
C GLY A 189 -24.04 -16.77 -6.62
N GLU A 190 -23.32 -15.76 -6.15
CA GLU A 190 -21.93 -15.89 -5.72
C GLU A 190 -21.83 -16.58 -4.33
N ALA A 191 -22.78 -16.29 -3.44
CA ALA A 191 -22.84 -16.90 -2.12
C ALA A 191 -22.99 -18.42 -2.18
N HIS A 192 -23.63 -18.96 -3.24
CA HIS A 192 -23.79 -20.42 -3.45
C HIS A 192 -22.47 -21.14 -3.72
N GLY A 193 -21.41 -20.42 -4.09
CA GLY A 193 -20.08 -20.99 -4.34
C GLY A 193 -19.41 -21.65 -3.13
N PHE A 194 -19.92 -21.45 -1.89
CA PHE A 194 -19.37 -22.05 -0.69
C PHE A 194 -20.44 -22.72 0.17
N ALA A 195 -20.20 -23.99 0.54
CA ALA A 195 -21.01 -24.77 1.47
C ALA A 195 -22.53 -24.65 1.21
N PHE A 196 -22.94 -24.87 -0.05
CA PHE A 196 -24.36 -24.85 -0.48
C PHE A 196 -25.09 -23.53 -0.14
N GLY A 197 -24.42 -22.41 -0.29
CA GLY A 197 -25.01 -21.08 -0.08
C GLY A 197 -24.72 -20.46 1.29
N LYS A 198 -23.93 -21.12 2.14
CA LYS A 198 -23.55 -20.59 3.46
C LYS A 198 -22.51 -19.45 3.41
N GLY A 199 -21.90 -19.15 2.25
CA GLY A 199 -20.86 -18.15 2.12
C GLY A 199 -21.24 -16.78 2.68
N LYS A 200 -22.43 -16.28 2.36
CA LYS A 200 -22.97 -14.98 2.83
C LYS A 200 -23.21 -14.98 4.35
N SER A 201 -23.80 -16.02 4.90
CA SER A 201 -24.05 -16.12 6.34
C SER A 201 -22.76 -16.24 7.14
N LEU A 202 -21.78 -17.00 6.63
CA LEU A 202 -20.44 -17.08 7.23
C LEU A 202 -19.70 -15.75 7.18
N TYR A 203 -19.83 -14.99 6.10
CA TYR A 203 -19.28 -13.64 6.01
C TYR A 203 -19.91 -12.72 7.07
N GLN A 204 -21.25 -12.78 7.25
CA GLN A 204 -21.92 -12.00 8.29
C GLN A 204 -21.48 -12.42 9.70
N GLN A 205 -21.35 -13.71 9.96
CA GLN A 205 -20.84 -14.21 11.24
C GLN A 205 -19.39 -13.78 11.48
N TYR A 206 -18.56 -13.80 10.44
CA TYR A 206 -17.18 -13.34 10.50
C TYR A 206 -17.11 -11.85 10.89
N GLN A 207 -17.88 -10.98 10.23
CA GLN A 207 -17.94 -9.56 10.58
C GLN A 207 -18.43 -9.32 12.01
N ASN A 208 -19.46 -10.04 12.46
CA ASN A 208 -19.96 -9.97 13.83
C ASN A 208 -18.88 -10.39 14.84
N ARG A 209 -18.11 -11.44 14.52
CA ARG A 209 -17.03 -11.92 15.37
C ARG A 209 -15.88 -10.92 15.45
N LEU A 210 -15.50 -10.31 14.33
CA LEU A 210 -14.50 -9.23 14.31
C LEU A 210 -14.89 -8.06 15.23
N LYS A 211 -16.13 -7.61 15.15
CA LYS A 211 -16.63 -6.53 16.02
C LYS A 211 -16.62 -6.92 17.50
N ALA A 212 -17.04 -8.15 17.82
CA ALA A 212 -17.01 -8.67 19.19
C ALA A 212 -15.58 -8.71 19.76
N LEU A 213 -14.58 -8.98 18.93
CA LEU A 213 -13.16 -9.03 19.29
C LEU A 213 -12.48 -7.65 19.21
N ASN A 214 -13.21 -6.58 18.91
CA ASN A 214 -12.64 -5.28 18.58
C ASN A 214 -11.49 -5.40 17.57
N ALA A 215 -11.74 -6.09 16.46
CA ALA A 215 -10.75 -6.37 15.43
C ALA A 215 -11.28 -6.02 14.03
N ALA A 216 -10.36 -5.76 13.12
CA ALA A 216 -10.61 -5.57 11.70
C ALA A 216 -9.54 -6.31 10.89
N ASP A 217 -9.89 -6.87 9.75
CA ASP A 217 -8.91 -7.39 8.80
C ASP A 217 -8.47 -6.29 7.80
N PHE A 218 -7.53 -6.63 6.92
CA PHE A 218 -7.02 -5.65 5.94
C PHE A 218 -8.11 -5.12 5.00
N GLY A 219 -9.06 -5.97 4.57
CA GLY A 219 -10.17 -5.57 3.72
C GLY A 219 -11.12 -4.59 4.43
N ASP A 220 -11.34 -4.78 5.73
CA ASP A 220 -12.19 -3.91 6.54
C ASP A 220 -11.63 -2.49 6.68
N LEU A 221 -10.31 -2.31 6.65
CA LEU A 221 -9.69 -0.98 6.70
C LEU A 221 -10.18 -0.06 5.58
N LEU A 222 -10.55 -0.64 4.45
CA LEU A 222 -11.09 0.10 3.31
C LEU A 222 -12.62 0.03 3.26
N LEU A 223 -13.19 -1.15 3.47
CA LEU A 223 -14.63 -1.37 3.38
C LEU A 223 -15.41 -0.54 4.42
N GLU A 224 -14.98 -0.55 5.69
CA GLU A 224 -15.65 0.21 6.74
C GLU A 224 -15.50 1.73 6.53
N VAL A 225 -14.34 2.22 6.06
CA VAL A 225 -14.18 3.63 5.69
C VAL A 225 -15.09 3.98 4.51
N LEU A 226 -15.18 3.13 3.47
CA LEU A 226 -16.11 3.35 2.36
C LEU A 226 -17.56 3.44 2.87
N SER A 227 -17.93 2.54 3.77
CA SER A 227 -19.27 2.55 4.39
C SER A 227 -19.54 3.85 5.16
N ILE A 228 -18.58 4.31 5.99
CA ILE A 228 -18.70 5.58 6.73
C ILE A 228 -18.86 6.75 5.74
N LEU A 229 -18.03 6.84 4.72
CA LEU A 229 -18.11 7.90 3.72
C LEU A 229 -19.41 7.89 2.92
N LYS A 230 -20.03 6.71 2.69
CA LYS A 230 -21.33 6.58 2.03
C LYS A 230 -22.50 6.97 2.95
N THR A 231 -22.42 6.64 4.24
CA THR A 231 -23.55 6.77 5.18
C THR A 231 -23.51 8.03 6.04
N GLN A 232 -22.35 8.71 6.13
CA GLN A 232 -22.14 9.91 6.94
C GLN A 232 -21.75 11.11 6.06
N PRO A 233 -22.74 11.87 5.54
CA PRO A 233 -22.47 13.00 4.64
C PRO A 233 -21.58 14.08 5.23
N ASP A 234 -21.69 14.33 6.54
CA ASP A 234 -20.91 15.36 7.23
C ASP A 234 -19.42 14.98 7.28
N ILE A 235 -19.13 13.71 7.52
CA ILE A 235 -17.74 13.19 7.51
C ILE A 235 -17.17 13.24 6.09
N LEU A 236 -17.96 12.86 5.10
CA LEU A 236 -17.56 12.97 3.70
C LEU A 236 -17.25 14.42 3.34
N ALA A 237 -18.09 15.36 3.76
CA ALA A 237 -17.88 16.79 3.53
C ALA A 237 -16.61 17.30 4.21
N GLU A 238 -16.34 16.89 5.47
CA GLU A 238 -15.10 17.22 6.18
C GLU A 238 -13.85 16.77 5.38
N TYR A 239 -13.83 15.54 4.89
CA TYR A 239 -12.68 15.02 4.13
C TYR A 239 -12.56 15.66 2.75
N ARG A 240 -13.66 15.97 2.07
CA ARG A 240 -13.66 16.72 0.80
C ARG A 240 -13.11 18.14 0.97
N ASP A 241 -13.48 18.80 2.04
CA ASP A 241 -12.95 20.13 2.35
C ASP A 241 -11.47 20.07 2.73
N ARG A 242 -11.07 19.03 3.46
CA ARG A 242 -9.67 18.81 3.84
C ARG A 242 -8.79 18.51 2.64
N PHE A 243 -9.16 17.58 1.77
CA PHE A 243 -8.32 17.13 0.66
C PHE A 243 -8.51 18.01 -0.57
N LYS A 244 -7.77 19.11 -0.61
CA LYS A 244 -7.78 20.02 -1.76
C LYS A 244 -7.13 19.42 -3.00
N TYR A 245 -6.16 18.51 -2.82
CA TYR A 245 -5.47 17.79 -3.89
C TYR A 245 -5.29 16.33 -3.50
N MET A 246 -5.53 15.44 -4.45
CA MET A 246 -5.31 14.01 -4.32
C MET A 246 -4.37 13.53 -5.41
N LEU A 247 -3.32 12.79 -5.02
CA LEU A 247 -2.34 12.21 -5.92
C LEU A 247 -2.29 10.71 -5.69
N VAL A 248 -2.42 9.93 -6.76
CA VAL A 248 -2.45 8.46 -6.69
C VAL A 248 -1.42 7.89 -7.65
N ASP A 249 -0.49 7.09 -7.12
CA ASP A 249 0.50 6.35 -7.91
C ASP A 249 0.00 4.92 -8.18
N GLU A 250 0.48 4.33 -9.26
CA GLU A 250 0.16 2.97 -9.73
C GLU A 250 -1.36 2.71 -9.78
N TYR A 251 -2.10 3.64 -10.39
CA TYR A 251 -3.56 3.63 -10.38
C TYR A 251 -4.17 2.37 -11.03
N GLN A 252 -3.47 1.73 -11.97
CA GLN A 252 -3.88 0.46 -12.60
C GLN A 252 -3.97 -0.71 -11.62
N ASP A 253 -3.31 -0.61 -10.45
CA ASP A 253 -3.30 -1.65 -9.42
C ASP A 253 -4.38 -1.44 -8.35
N THR A 254 -5.26 -0.44 -8.54
CA THR A 254 -6.36 -0.18 -7.61
C THR A 254 -7.49 -1.18 -7.78
N ASN A 255 -8.08 -1.63 -6.66
CA ASN A 255 -9.31 -2.41 -6.65
C ASN A 255 -10.56 -1.52 -6.61
N VAL A 256 -11.74 -2.12 -6.70
CA VAL A 256 -12.99 -1.37 -6.76
C VAL A 256 -13.25 -0.54 -5.50
N VAL A 257 -12.97 -1.07 -4.30
CA VAL A 257 -13.19 -0.31 -3.06
C VAL A 257 -12.30 0.92 -2.97
N GLN A 258 -11.04 0.83 -3.41
CA GLN A 258 -10.11 1.95 -3.48
C GLN A 258 -10.56 3.01 -4.50
N TYR A 259 -11.01 2.57 -5.66
CA TYR A 259 -11.59 3.43 -6.68
C TYR A 259 -12.83 4.17 -6.17
N LEU A 260 -13.78 3.46 -5.54
CA LEU A 260 -14.99 4.07 -4.98
C LEU A 260 -14.65 5.10 -3.89
N TRP A 261 -13.64 4.82 -3.09
CA TRP A 261 -13.12 5.70 -2.05
C TRP A 261 -12.62 7.03 -2.64
N LEU A 262 -11.76 6.94 -3.66
CA LEU A 262 -11.25 8.11 -4.37
C LEU A 262 -12.38 8.90 -5.04
N LYS A 263 -13.32 8.22 -5.69
CA LYS A 263 -14.46 8.85 -6.37
C LYS A 263 -15.36 9.62 -5.39
N LEU A 264 -15.62 9.06 -4.20
CA LEU A 264 -16.37 9.75 -3.16
C LEU A 264 -15.61 10.98 -2.67
N LEU A 265 -14.33 10.88 -2.38
CA LEU A 265 -13.54 11.99 -1.87
C LEU A 265 -13.34 13.11 -2.91
N ALA A 266 -13.11 12.75 -4.18
CA ALA A 266 -12.94 13.72 -5.26
C ALA A 266 -14.22 14.53 -5.53
N GLY A 267 -15.39 13.92 -5.38
CA GLY A 267 -16.64 14.55 -5.81
C GLY A 267 -16.64 14.84 -7.31
N SER A 268 -17.38 15.87 -7.73
CA SER A 268 -17.54 16.25 -9.15
C SER A 268 -16.46 17.22 -9.67
N ALA A 269 -15.73 17.87 -8.78
CA ALA A 269 -14.78 18.95 -9.13
C ALA A 269 -13.41 18.82 -8.43
N GLY A 270 -13.09 17.63 -7.92
CA GLY A 270 -11.87 17.43 -7.14
C GLY A 270 -10.60 17.48 -8.00
N ASN A 271 -9.54 18.07 -7.43
CA ASN A 271 -8.20 18.05 -8.02
C ASN A 271 -7.56 16.68 -7.77
N VAL A 272 -7.92 15.70 -8.59
CA VAL A 272 -7.39 14.33 -8.54
C VAL A 272 -6.39 14.11 -9.68
N CYS A 273 -5.17 13.75 -9.34
CA CYS A 273 -4.16 13.36 -10.30
C CYS A 273 -3.81 11.90 -10.09
N VAL A 274 -4.09 11.06 -11.06
CA VAL A 274 -3.71 9.66 -11.04
C VAL A 274 -2.59 9.41 -12.04
N VAL A 275 -1.60 8.63 -11.64
CA VAL A 275 -0.50 8.20 -12.49
C VAL A 275 -0.53 6.68 -12.58
N GLY A 276 -0.45 6.15 -13.77
CA GLY A 276 -0.52 4.71 -13.96
C GLY A 276 -0.08 4.26 -15.35
N ASP A 277 -0.01 2.95 -15.50
CA ASP A 277 0.36 2.26 -16.71
C ASP A 277 -0.50 1.01 -16.88
N ASP A 278 -1.48 1.06 -17.76
CA ASP A 278 -2.37 -0.07 -18.05
C ASP A 278 -1.60 -1.32 -18.53
N ASP A 279 -0.43 -1.15 -19.13
CA ASP A 279 0.44 -2.24 -19.56
C ASP A 279 1.19 -2.92 -18.39
N GLN A 280 1.22 -2.31 -17.21
CA GLN A 280 1.85 -2.82 -15.99
C GLN A 280 0.84 -3.38 -14.97
N SER A 281 -0.43 -3.57 -15.33
CA SER A 281 -1.44 -4.15 -14.46
C SER A 281 -1.20 -5.65 -14.25
N ILE A 282 -0.46 -6.01 -13.20
CA ILE A 282 -0.08 -7.39 -12.88
C ILE A 282 -0.67 -7.90 -11.56
N TYR A 283 -1.55 -7.12 -10.91
CA TYR A 283 -2.16 -7.46 -9.63
C TYR A 283 -3.65 -7.83 -9.71
N GLY A 284 -4.15 -8.22 -10.88
CA GLY A 284 -5.53 -8.70 -11.05
C GLY A 284 -5.87 -9.86 -10.09
N TRP A 285 -4.92 -10.74 -9.81
CA TRP A 285 -5.06 -11.84 -8.83
C TRP A 285 -5.20 -11.37 -7.36
N ARG A 286 -4.92 -10.07 -7.08
CA ARG A 286 -5.18 -9.39 -5.80
C ARG A 286 -6.44 -8.53 -5.84
N GLY A 287 -7.27 -8.64 -6.88
CA GLY A 287 -8.47 -7.85 -7.05
C GLY A 287 -8.25 -6.46 -7.66
N ALA A 288 -7.06 -6.19 -8.24
CA ALA A 288 -6.85 -4.98 -9.02
C ALA A 288 -7.71 -5.01 -10.29
N GLU A 289 -8.29 -3.86 -10.63
CA GLU A 289 -9.19 -3.68 -11.75
C GLU A 289 -8.63 -2.65 -12.74
N VAL A 290 -8.04 -3.14 -13.84
CA VAL A 290 -7.50 -2.25 -14.89
C VAL A 290 -8.56 -1.33 -15.49
N GLU A 291 -9.80 -1.74 -15.47
CA GLU A 291 -10.96 -0.93 -15.88
C GLU A 291 -11.03 0.42 -15.17
N ASN A 292 -10.47 0.55 -13.97
CA ASN A 292 -10.45 1.81 -13.22
C ASN A 292 -9.68 2.90 -13.97
N ILE A 293 -8.52 2.56 -14.58
CA ILE A 293 -7.75 3.52 -15.37
C ILE A 293 -8.37 3.74 -16.74
N LEU A 294 -8.94 2.68 -17.36
CA LEU A 294 -9.55 2.76 -18.69
C LEU A 294 -10.79 3.67 -18.72
N ARG A 295 -11.54 3.73 -17.62
CA ARG A 295 -12.77 4.53 -17.51
C ARG A 295 -12.59 5.89 -16.83
N PHE A 296 -11.36 6.31 -16.53
CA PHE A 296 -11.08 7.53 -15.76
C PHE A 296 -11.72 8.78 -16.40
N GLU A 297 -11.61 8.98 -17.71
CA GLU A 297 -12.19 10.14 -18.41
C GLU A 297 -13.72 10.17 -18.33
N ARG A 298 -14.37 9.00 -18.32
CA ARG A 298 -15.82 8.88 -18.17
C ARG A 298 -16.25 9.22 -16.73
N ASP A 299 -15.48 8.79 -15.76
CA ASP A 299 -15.81 8.96 -14.33
C ASP A 299 -15.45 10.35 -13.80
N PHE A 300 -14.51 11.03 -14.46
CA PHE A 300 -14.09 12.40 -14.17
C PHE A 300 -14.17 13.25 -15.45
N PRO A 301 -15.38 13.74 -15.80
CA PRO A 301 -15.58 14.54 -17.02
C PRO A 301 -14.66 15.78 -17.04
N GLY A 302 -14.06 16.04 -18.20
CA GLY A 302 -13.08 17.12 -18.34
C GLY A 302 -11.67 16.77 -17.88
N ALA A 303 -11.41 15.50 -17.57
CA ALA A 303 -10.07 15.06 -17.20
C ALA A 303 -9.05 15.33 -18.31
N LYS A 304 -7.90 15.87 -17.92
CA LYS A 304 -6.77 16.04 -18.82
C LYS A 304 -5.95 14.76 -18.85
N VAL A 305 -5.78 14.16 -20.04
CA VAL A 305 -4.95 12.97 -20.24
C VAL A 305 -3.60 13.36 -20.83
N ILE A 306 -2.53 13.05 -20.12
CA ILE A 306 -1.15 13.35 -20.53
C ILE A 306 -0.40 12.03 -20.66
N ARG A 307 0.27 11.80 -21.78
CA ARG A 307 1.03 10.59 -22.07
C ARG A 307 2.52 10.84 -21.91
N LEU A 308 3.18 10.00 -21.09
CA LEU A 308 4.63 10.00 -20.95
C LEU A 308 5.18 8.77 -21.69
N GLU A 309 5.77 9.01 -22.85
CA GLU A 309 6.24 7.95 -23.75
C GLU A 309 7.77 7.89 -23.85
N ARG A 310 8.48 8.98 -23.53
CA ARG A 310 9.94 9.01 -23.53
C ARG A 310 10.48 8.23 -22.34
N ASN A 311 11.14 7.13 -22.62
CA ASN A 311 11.78 6.25 -21.62
C ASN A 311 13.22 6.68 -21.37
N TYR A 312 13.64 6.70 -20.10
CA TYR A 312 14.98 7.08 -19.62
C TYR A 312 15.70 5.91 -18.95
N ARG A 313 15.11 4.72 -18.94
CA ARG A 313 15.60 3.55 -18.19
C ARG A 313 16.23 2.52 -19.10
N SER A 314 15.62 2.26 -20.24
CA SER A 314 15.89 1.08 -21.06
C SER A 314 16.46 1.43 -22.41
N THR A 315 17.25 0.54 -22.98
CA THR A 315 17.77 0.65 -24.34
C THR A 315 16.66 0.38 -25.38
N PRO A 316 16.82 0.81 -26.64
CA PRO A 316 15.89 0.47 -27.73
C PRO A 316 15.65 -1.03 -27.91
N ALA A 317 16.68 -1.87 -27.70
CA ALA A 317 16.56 -3.33 -27.79
C ALA A 317 15.56 -3.88 -26.76
N ILE A 318 15.61 -3.40 -25.50
CA ILE A 318 14.68 -3.79 -24.44
C ILE A 318 13.27 -3.28 -24.75
N LEU A 319 13.13 -2.01 -25.15
CA LEU A 319 11.84 -1.41 -25.47
C LEU A 319 11.17 -2.08 -26.68
N GLY A 320 11.96 -2.44 -27.71
CA GLY A 320 11.45 -3.16 -28.88
C GLY A 320 10.86 -4.51 -28.51
N ALA A 321 11.55 -5.29 -27.67
CA ALA A 321 11.06 -6.58 -27.19
C ALA A 321 9.82 -6.43 -26.30
N ALA A 322 9.83 -5.47 -25.36
CA ALA A 322 8.69 -5.21 -24.49
C ALA A 322 7.46 -4.74 -25.28
N SER A 323 7.66 -3.85 -26.26
CA SER A 323 6.60 -3.38 -27.16
C SER A 323 6.03 -4.51 -28.01
N GLY A 324 6.89 -5.39 -28.55
CA GLY A 324 6.45 -6.57 -29.30
C GLY A 324 5.59 -7.51 -28.45
N LEU A 325 5.98 -7.75 -27.21
CA LEU A 325 5.23 -8.60 -26.28
C LEU A 325 3.86 -7.99 -25.93
N ILE A 326 3.83 -6.71 -25.57
CA ILE A 326 2.60 -6.08 -25.07
C ILE A 326 1.54 -5.83 -26.15
N THR A 327 1.91 -5.82 -27.42
CA THR A 327 0.93 -5.68 -28.53
C THR A 327 -0.09 -6.82 -28.59
N ALA A 328 0.21 -7.97 -27.99
CA ALA A 328 -0.73 -9.08 -27.89
C ALA A 328 -1.94 -8.75 -26.97
N ASN A 329 -1.80 -7.80 -26.05
CA ASN A 329 -2.89 -7.36 -25.18
C ASN A 329 -3.86 -6.46 -25.95
N LYS A 330 -5.15 -6.81 -25.90
CA LYS A 330 -6.24 -6.02 -26.49
C LYS A 330 -6.87 -5.10 -25.44
N GLY A 331 -7.43 -3.95 -25.87
CA GLY A 331 -8.11 -3.02 -24.95
C GLY A 331 -7.20 -2.03 -24.23
N ARG A 332 -5.95 -1.88 -24.67
CA ARG A 332 -4.99 -0.89 -24.14
C ARG A 332 -5.40 0.55 -24.49
N LEU A 333 -5.03 1.50 -23.61
CA LEU A 333 -5.17 2.94 -23.88
C LEU A 333 -4.22 3.44 -24.99
N GLY A 334 -3.25 2.63 -25.36
CA GLY A 334 -2.31 2.87 -26.44
C GLY A 334 -1.25 3.92 -26.09
N LYS A 335 0.01 3.48 -26.04
CA LYS A 335 1.21 4.31 -25.94
C LYS A 335 2.36 3.58 -26.62
N THR A 336 3.34 4.35 -27.10
CA THR A 336 4.54 3.80 -27.74
C THR A 336 5.76 4.34 -27.04
N LEU A 337 6.45 3.48 -26.28
CA LEU A 337 7.67 3.86 -25.60
C LEU A 337 8.84 4.02 -26.57
N TRP A 338 9.57 5.10 -26.44
CA TRP A 338 10.76 5.40 -27.23
C TRP A 338 11.86 5.97 -26.33
N THR A 339 13.10 5.88 -26.76
CA THR A 339 14.26 6.41 -26.05
C THR A 339 15.27 7.01 -27.03
N GLU A 340 16.04 7.99 -26.58
CA GLU A 340 17.17 8.57 -27.30
C GLU A 340 18.50 7.86 -26.97
N GLY A 341 18.46 6.85 -26.10
CA GLY A 341 19.68 6.12 -25.69
C GLY A 341 20.25 5.24 -26.79
N ASP A 342 21.48 4.78 -26.55
CA ASP A 342 22.18 3.85 -27.44
C ASP A 342 21.41 2.52 -27.57
N GLN A 343 21.61 1.82 -28.70
CA GLN A 343 20.89 0.59 -29.06
C GLN A 343 20.98 -0.49 -27.97
N GLY A 344 22.10 -0.56 -27.27
CA GLY A 344 22.37 -1.56 -26.25
C GLY A 344 22.55 -2.96 -26.79
N GLU A 345 22.80 -3.91 -25.91
CA GLU A 345 22.92 -5.32 -26.27
C GLU A 345 21.55 -5.93 -26.58
N LYS A 346 21.53 -6.93 -27.46
CA LYS A 346 20.33 -7.72 -27.74
C LYS A 346 19.98 -8.59 -26.54
N ILE A 347 18.68 -8.82 -26.34
CA ILE A 347 18.19 -9.76 -25.33
C ILE A 347 18.63 -11.17 -25.70
N LYS A 348 19.25 -11.88 -24.74
CA LYS A 348 19.59 -13.30 -24.86
C LYS A 348 18.46 -14.14 -24.28
N VAL A 349 17.99 -15.11 -25.02
CA VAL A 349 17.00 -16.11 -24.57
C VAL A 349 17.71 -17.45 -24.49
N GLN A 350 17.74 -18.04 -23.31
CA GLN A 350 18.42 -19.33 -23.09
C GLN A 350 17.43 -20.33 -22.49
N GLY A 351 17.35 -21.50 -23.07
CA GLY A 351 16.66 -22.65 -22.50
C GLY A 351 17.63 -23.51 -21.70
N VAL A 352 17.19 -23.98 -20.56
CA VAL A 352 17.96 -24.89 -19.67
C VAL A 352 17.11 -26.09 -19.28
N TRP A 353 17.73 -27.18 -18.84
CA TRP A 353 17.04 -28.43 -18.52
C TRP A 353 16.44 -28.45 -17.11
N ASP A 354 17.10 -27.81 -16.16
CA ASP A 354 16.68 -27.78 -14.77
C ASP A 354 17.09 -26.48 -14.06
N ALA A 355 16.60 -26.29 -12.85
CA ALA A 355 16.85 -25.11 -12.04
C ALA A 355 18.32 -25.00 -11.56
N GLU A 356 19.02 -26.13 -11.41
CA GLU A 356 20.43 -26.13 -11.03
C GLU A 356 21.30 -25.59 -12.18
N GLU A 357 21.03 -26.01 -13.42
CA GLU A 357 21.70 -25.49 -14.62
C GLU A 357 21.41 -24.00 -14.80
N GLU A 358 20.14 -23.57 -14.55
CA GLU A 358 19.75 -22.15 -14.56
C GLU A 358 20.60 -21.36 -13.57
N ALA A 359 20.63 -21.78 -12.31
CA ALA A 359 21.36 -21.09 -11.26
C ALA A 359 22.89 -21.03 -11.53
N ARG A 360 23.43 -22.10 -12.12
CA ARG A 360 24.84 -22.18 -12.53
C ARG A 360 25.15 -21.19 -13.65
N GLY A 361 24.32 -21.15 -14.69
CA GLY A 361 24.49 -20.25 -15.83
C GLY A 361 24.39 -18.78 -15.40
N VAL A 362 23.41 -18.44 -14.58
CA VAL A 362 23.22 -17.07 -14.06
C VAL A 362 24.40 -16.66 -13.15
N ALA A 363 24.86 -17.54 -12.29
CA ALA A 363 26.04 -17.26 -11.43
C ALA A 363 27.29 -16.97 -12.26
N THR A 364 27.55 -17.80 -13.28
CA THR A 364 28.71 -17.63 -14.20
C THR A 364 28.63 -16.31 -14.97
N GLU A 365 27.44 -15.92 -15.44
CA GLU A 365 27.24 -14.63 -16.12
C GLU A 365 27.46 -13.45 -15.15
N ALA A 366 26.96 -13.55 -13.91
CA ALA A 366 27.16 -12.53 -12.89
C ALA A 366 28.64 -12.34 -12.53
N GLU A 367 29.43 -13.43 -12.39
CA GLU A 367 30.87 -13.38 -12.17
C GLU A 367 31.60 -12.79 -13.39
N SER A 368 31.16 -13.15 -14.60
CA SER A 368 31.73 -12.61 -15.85
C SER A 368 31.53 -11.10 -15.96
N LEU A 369 30.29 -10.60 -15.67
CA LEU A 369 30.00 -9.17 -15.66
C LEU A 369 30.77 -8.45 -14.57
N HIS A 370 30.87 -9.04 -13.40
CA HIS A 370 31.67 -8.47 -12.31
C HIS A 370 33.14 -8.34 -12.66
N SER A 371 33.71 -9.34 -13.32
CA SER A 371 35.12 -9.29 -13.79
C SER A 371 35.36 -8.22 -14.84
N LYS A 372 34.32 -7.78 -15.56
CA LYS A 372 34.36 -6.67 -16.52
C LYS A 372 34.16 -5.29 -15.87
N GLY A 373 33.89 -5.24 -14.56
CA GLY A 373 33.79 -4.01 -13.80
C GLY A 373 32.37 -3.67 -13.28
N ASP A 374 31.36 -4.49 -13.58
CA ASP A 374 30.01 -4.28 -13.06
C ASP A 374 29.95 -4.68 -11.57
N ALA A 375 29.32 -3.84 -10.74
CA ALA A 375 29.10 -4.18 -9.34
C ALA A 375 27.92 -5.16 -9.19
N PHE A 376 28.03 -6.18 -8.32
CA PHE A 376 26.94 -7.10 -8.02
C PHE A 376 25.66 -6.38 -7.57
N GLY A 377 25.76 -5.25 -6.87
CA GLY A 377 24.61 -4.43 -6.47
C GLY A 377 23.83 -3.79 -7.62
N GLN A 378 24.36 -3.82 -8.85
CA GLN A 378 23.69 -3.33 -10.07
C GLN A 378 23.03 -4.47 -10.86
N MET A 379 23.19 -5.73 -10.42
CA MET A 379 22.60 -6.90 -11.03
C MET A 379 21.34 -7.33 -10.29
N ALA A 380 20.33 -7.82 -11.02
CA ALA A 380 19.10 -8.33 -10.41
C ALA A 380 18.63 -9.60 -11.14
N ILE A 381 18.17 -10.57 -10.37
CA ILE A 381 17.54 -11.79 -10.87
C ILE A 381 16.07 -11.74 -10.52
N LEU A 382 15.21 -11.76 -11.52
CA LEU A 382 13.76 -11.73 -11.36
C LEU A 382 13.22 -13.15 -11.48
N VAL A 383 12.48 -13.60 -10.46
CA VAL A 383 11.83 -14.91 -10.44
C VAL A 383 10.31 -14.76 -10.39
N ARG A 384 9.59 -15.72 -11.00
CA ARG A 384 8.12 -15.69 -11.00
C ARG A 384 7.53 -16.08 -9.64
N ALA A 385 8.20 -16.95 -8.90
CA ALA A 385 7.70 -17.46 -7.63
C ALA A 385 8.86 -17.70 -6.64
N SER A 386 8.57 -17.57 -5.34
CA SER A 386 9.57 -17.64 -4.27
C SER A 386 10.29 -18.99 -4.19
N PHE A 387 9.66 -20.09 -4.59
CA PHE A 387 10.31 -21.40 -4.59
C PHE A 387 11.51 -21.48 -5.55
N GLN A 388 11.51 -20.67 -6.60
CA GLN A 388 12.61 -20.61 -7.57
C GLN A 388 13.88 -19.98 -6.99
N MET A 389 13.77 -19.20 -5.90
CA MET A 389 14.93 -18.50 -5.32
C MET A 389 15.94 -19.44 -4.69
N ARG A 390 15.50 -20.60 -4.20
CA ARG A 390 16.32 -21.52 -3.41
C ARG A 390 17.58 -21.98 -4.15
N GLU A 391 17.44 -22.39 -5.42
CA GLU A 391 18.58 -22.89 -6.22
C GLU A 391 19.64 -21.78 -6.46
N PHE A 392 19.18 -20.51 -6.63
CA PHE A 392 20.10 -19.37 -6.73
C PHE A 392 20.80 -19.11 -5.39
N GLU A 393 20.07 -19.15 -4.26
CA GLU A 393 20.65 -18.94 -2.93
C GLU A 393 21.70 -20.01 -2.60
N ASP A 394 21.38 -21.29 -2.82
CA ASP A 394 22.28 -22.40 -2.58
C ASP A 394 23.56 -22.27 -3.45
N ARG A 395 23.40 -21.88 -4.71
CA ARG A 395 24.52 -21.65 -5.62
C ARG A 395 25.40 -20.47 -5.22
N PHE A 396 24.79 -19.34 -4.85
CA PHE A 396 25.53 -18.14 -4.44
C PHE A 396 26.28 -18.35 -3.12
N LEU A 397 25.67 -19.06 -2.17
CA LEU A 397 26.37 -19.47 -0.94
C LEU A 397 27.56 -20.35 -1.22
N ALA A 398 27.42 -21.33 -2.11
CA ALA A 398 28.55 -22.23 -2.48
C ALA A 398 29.70 -21.48 -3.15
N LEU A 399 29.43 -20.40 -3.91
CA LEU A 399 30.46 -19.60 -4.58
C LEU A 399 30.92 -18.39 -3.75
N GLY A 400 30.30 -18.11 -2.59
CA GLY A 400 30.61 -16.93 -1.79
C GLY A 400 30.17 -15.62 -2.44
N LEU A 401 29.22 -15.66 -3.39
CA LEU A 401 28.71 -14.46 -4.05
C LEU A 401 27.75 -13.69 -3.11
N PRO A 402 27.94 -12.38 -2.93
CA PRO A 402 27.05 -11.58 -2.11
C PRO A 402 25.68 -11.39 -2.80
N TYR A 403 24.59 -11.70 -2.12
CA TYR A 403 23.26 -11.51 -2.64
C TYR A 403 22.29 -11.01 -1.57
N ARG A 404 21.16 -10.48 -1.99
CA ARG A 404 20.04 -10.06 -1.13
C ARG A 404 18.72 -10.50 -1.73
N VAL A 405 17.94 -11.27 -0.97
CA VAL A 405 16.57 -11.60 -1.33
C VAL A 405 15.64 -10.42 -1.07
N ILE A 406 14.90 -10.04 -2.09
CA ILE A 406 13.87 -8.99 -2.01
C ILE A 406 12.50 -9.65 -2.14
N GLY A 407 11.60 -9.40 -1.18
CA GLY A 407 10.26 -10.00 -1.17
C GLY A 407 10.17 -11.37 -0.49
N GLY A 408 11.24 -11.83 0.16
CA GLY A 408 11.17 -12.96 1.08
C GLY A 408 10.32 -12.67 2.33
N PRO A 409 10.00 -13.68 3.17
CA PRO A 409 9.24 -13.48 4.41
C PRO A 409 9.86 -12.36 5.25
N ARG A 410 9.07 -11.34 5.55
CA ARG A 410 9.54 -10.24 6.38
C ARG A 410 9.82 -10.75 7.79
N PHE A 411 10.77 -10.14 8.50
CA PHE A 411 11.13 -10.50 9.87
C PHE A 411 9.90 -10.67 10.77
N TYR A 412 8.96 -9.72 10.73
CA TYR A 412 7.73 -9.76 11.51
C TYR A 412 6.69 -10.78 11.03
N GLU A 413 6.87 -11.39 9.87
CA GLU A 413 5.98 -12.44 9.32
C GLU A 413 6.42 -13.85 9.74
N ARG A 414 7.60 -13.99 10.31
CA ARG A 414 8.12 -15.27 10.84
C ARG A 414 7.29 -15.72 12.03
N ALA A 415 7.00 -17.03 12.10
CA ALA A 415 6.12 -17.59 13.12
C ALA A 415 6.58 -17.27 14.55
N GLU A 416 7.89 -17.40 14.81
CA GLU A 416 8.52 -17.14 16.11
C GLU A 416 8.41 -15.66 16.52
N ILE A 417 8.53 -14.75 15.54
CA ILE A 417 8.40 -13.31 15.79
C ILE A 417 6.94 -12.94 16.08
N ARG A 418 5.99 -13.51 15.32
CA ARG A 418 4.57 -13.31 15.58
C ARG A 418 4.15 -13.86 16.95
N ASP A 419 4.70 -15.00 17.35
CA ASP A 419 4.45 -15.56 18.68
C ASP A 419 4.99 -14.59 19.77
N ALA A 420 6.20 -14.06 19.62
CA ALA A 420 6.76 -13.06 20.51
C ALA A 420 5.92 -11.76 20.56
N MET A 421 5.50 -11.29 19.37
CA MET A 421 4.64 -10.10 19.28
C MET A 421 3.28 -10.29 19.96
N ALA A 422 2.73 -11.51 19.94
CA ALA A 422 1.48 -11.80 20.64
C ALA A 422 1.63 -11.68 22.16
N TYR A 423 2.79 -12.05 22.74
CA TYR A 423 3.09 -11.76 24.15
C TYR A 423 3.10 -10.25 24.43
N PHE A 424 3.79 -9.46 23.61
CA PHE A 424 3.82 -8.00 23.77
C PHE A 424 2.44 -7.36 23.63
N ARG A 425 1.63 -7.84 22.68
CA ARG A 425 0.25 -7.38 22.49
C ARG A 425 -0.59 -7.64 23.74
N LEU A 426 -0.49 -8.83 24.32
CA LEU A 426 -1.25 -9.19 25.51
C LEU A 426 -0.79 -8.41 26.76
N ILE A 427 0.50 -8.07 26.86
CA ILE A 427 1.02 -7.18 27.91
C ILE A 427 0.45 -5.76 27.75
N ALA A 428 0.42 -5.26 26.51
CA ALA A 428 -0.07 -3.91 26.23
C ALA A 428 -1.61 -3.80 26.32
N GLN A 429 -2.32 -4.89 26.00
CA GLN A 429 -3.77 -4.97 25.95
C GLN A 429 -4.24 -6.34 26.42
N GLY A 430 -4.59 -6.44 27.69
CA GLY A 430 -4.96 -7.70 28.35
C GLY A 430 -6.29 -8.32 27.89
N ASP A 431 -7.08 -7.58 27.10
CA ASP A 431 -8.32 -8.04 26.47
C ASP A 431 -8.14 -8.49 25.00
N ASP A 432 -6.89 -8.65 24.54
CA ASP A 432 -6.59 -9.17 23.21
C ASP A 432 -6.70 -10.71 23.17
N ASP A 433 -7.91 -11.20 22.97
CA ASP A 433 -8.23 -12.63 22.93
C ASP A 433 -7.45 -13.39 21.85
N LEU A 434 -7.19 -12.77 20.70
CA LEU A 434 -6.43 -13.38 19.62
C LEU A 434 -4.96 -13.57 19.96
N ALA A 435 -4.37 -12.58 20.63
CA ALA A 435 -3.01 -12.70 21.16
C ALA A 435 -2.93 -13.81 22.21
N PHE A 436 -3.93 -13.91 23.09
CA PHE A 436 -4.01 -14.99 24.09
C PHE A 436 -4.12 -16.36 23.43
N GLU A 437 -5.04 -16.56 22.49
CA GLU A 437 -5.21 -17.82 21.74
C GLU A 437 -3.91 -18.25 21.05
N ARG A 438 -3.18 -17.31 20.50
CA ARG A 438 -1.92 -17.61 19.82
C ARG A 438 -0.86 -18.16 20.76
N ILE A 439 -0.77 -17.64 21.99
CA ILE A 439 0.28 -18.00 22.93
C ILE A 439 -0.12 -19.02 23.98
N VAL A 440 -1.40 -19.32 24.14
CA VAL A 440 -1.91 -20.17 25.22
C VAL A 440 -1.17 -21.50 25.34
N ASN A 441 -0.77 -22.09 24.21
CA ASN A 441 0.00 -23.34 24.16
C ASN A 441 1.36 -23.19 23.42
N LYS A 442 1.94 -21.97 23.40
CA LYS A 442 3.26 -21.68 22.86
C LYS A 442 4.11 -20.93 23.92
N PRO A 443 5.21 -21.53 24.39
CA PRO A 443 5.67 -22.91 24.16
C PRO A 443 4.62 -23.94 24.61
N LYS A 444 4.77 -25.22 24.20
CA LYS A 444 3.83 -26.28 24.55
C LYS A 444 3.66 -26.42 26.07
N ARG A 445 2.44 -26.16 26.57
CA ARG A 445 2.07 -26.24 27.99
C ARG A 445 1.16 -27.42 28.32
N GLY A 446 0.77 -28.20 27.28
CA GLY A 446 -0.14 -29.32 27.45
C GLY A 446 -1.61 -28.91 27.59
N ILE A 447 -1.96 -27.72 27.15
CA ILE A 447 -3.34 -27.23 27.06
C ILE A 447 -3.87 -27.71 25.70
N GLY A 448 -4.71 -28.73 25.70
CA GLY A 448 -5.30 -29.26 24.46
C GLY A 448 -6.48 -28.41 23.97
N ASP A 449 -6.88 -28.65 22.70
CA ASP A 449 -7.98 -27.92 22.04
C ASP A 449 -9.29 -27.97 22.84
N ALA A 450 -9.62 -29.11 23.45
CA ALA A 450 -10.79 -29.26 24.31
C ALA A 450 -10.78 -28.27 25.48
N SER A 451 -9.61 -28.10 26.14
CA SER A 451 -9.47 -27.14 27.25
C SER A 451 -9.59 -25.69 26.78
N VAL A 452 -9.08 -25.38 25.57
CA VAL A 452 -9.23 -24.07 24.93
C VAL A 452 -10.71 -23.81 24.62
N GLN A 453 -11.44 -24.79 24.11
CA GLN A 453 -12.89 -24.66 23.84
C GLN A 453 -13.70 -24.47 25.13
N THR A 454 -13.36 -25.18 26.21
CA THR A 454 -13.99 -24.96 27.53
C THR A 454 -13.75 -23.55 28.02
N LEU A 455 -12.52 -23.03 27.88
CA LEU A 455 -12.18 -21.64 28.23
C LEU A 455 -13.00 -20.63 27.43
N HIS A 456 -13.14 -20.85 26.12
CA HIS A 456 -13.98 -20.01 25.26
C HIS A 456 -15.46 -20.00 25.67
N THR A 457 -16.00 -21.18 26.01
CA THR A 457 -17.38 -21.30 26.49
C THR A 457 -17.58 -20.54 27.79
N PHE A 458 -16.65 -20.67 28.72
CA PHE A 458 -16.65 -19.96 29.99
C PHE A 458 -16.57 -18.43 29.81
N ALA A 459 -15.63 -17.95 28.98
CA ALA A 459 -15.45 -16.54 28.68
C ALA A 459 -16.71 -15.91 28.06
N ARG A 460 -17.32 -16.61 27.09
CA ARG A 460 -18.56 -16.16 26.43
C ARG A 460 -19.75 -16.07 27.40
N ALA A 461 -19.93 -17.07 28.25
CA ALA A 461 -21.01 -17.10 29.24
C ALA A 461 -20.93 -15.92 30.23
N ARG A 462 -19.75 -15.42 30.48
CA ARG A 462 -19.48 -14.32 31.43
C ARG A 462 -19.14 -12.99 30.78
N HIS A 463 -19.15 -12.91 29.46
CA HIS A 463 -18.82 -11.71 28.68
C HIS A 463 -17.47 -11.09 29.06
N MET A 464 -16.43 -11.90 29.28
CA MET A 464 -15.11 -11.46 29.68
C MET A 464 -14.01 -11.88 28.70
N PRO A 465 -12.87 -11.16 28.66
CA PRO A 465 -11.70 -11.54 27.88
C PRO A 465 -11.11 -12.89 28.29
N LEU A 466 -10.46 -13.58 27.33
CA LEU A 466 -9.89 -14.92 27.57
C LEU A 466 -8.83 -14.96 28.69
N LEU A 467 -8.00 -13.93 28.81
CA LEU A 467 -7.01 -13.86 29.90
C LEU A 467 -7.69 -13.74 31.27
N ALA A 468 -8.74 -12.94 31.38
CA ALA A 468 -9.53 -12.84 32.62
C ALA A 468 -10.26 -14.16 32.90
N ALA A 469 -10.90 -14.75 31.89
CA ALA A 469 -11.53 -16.03 31.98
C ALA A 469 -10.56 -17.16 32.40
N ALA A 470 -9.33 -17.13 31.89
CA ALA A 470 -8.28 -18.09 32.27
C ALA A 470 -7.92 -18.01 33.76
N ARG A 471 -7.92 -16.80 34.35
CA ARG A 471 -7.70 -16.61 35.79
C ARG A 471 -8.85 -17.18 36.64
N GLU A 472 -10.08 -16.97 36.20
CA GLU A 472 -11.26 -17.44 36.91
C GLU A 472 -11.48 -18.94 36.78
N ILE A 473 -11.46 -19.49 35.56
CA ILE A 473 -11.71 -20.94 35.29
C ILE A 473 -10.61 -21.81 35.94
N ALA A 474 -9.39 -21.27 36.08
CA ALA A 474 -8.31 -21.97 36.77
C ALA A 474 -8.58 -22.18 38.26
N GLN A 475 -9.54 -21.47 38.85
CA GLN A 475 -10.01 -21.65 40.21
C GLN A 475 -11.14 -22.68 40.33
N THR A 476 -11.66 -23.17 39.22
CA THR A 476 -12.78 -24.15 39.14
C THR A 476 -12.28 -25.55 38.76
N ASP A 477 -13.14 -26.53 38.86
CA ASP A 477 -12.84 -27.92 38.44
C ASP A 477 -13.28 -28.21 36.99
N GLU A 478 -13.62 -27.22 36.20
CA GLU A 478 -14.08 -27.35 34.80
C GLU A 478 -12.98 -27.80 33.85
N LEU A 479 -11.72 -27.65 34.23
CA LEU A 479 -10.56 -28.03 33.43
C LEU A 479 -9.77 -29.19 34.04
N PRO A 480 -9.15 -30.06 33.22
CA PRO A 480 -8.24 -31.08 33.72
C PRO A 480 -7.11 -30.45 34.56
N PRO A 481 -6.64 -31.13 35.64
CA PRO A 481 -5.65 -30.56 36.57
C PRO A 481 -4.38 -30.03 35.90
N LYS A 482 -3.89 -30.71 34.87
CA LYS A 482 -2.71 -30.27 34.08
C LYS A 482 -2.95 -28.96 33.33
N ALA A 483 -4.10 -28.84 32.66
CA ALA A 483 -4.46 -27.62 31.93
C ALA A 483 -4.71 -26.45 32.89
N ARG A 484 -5.39 -26.73 34.00
CA ARG A 484 -5.64 -25.75 35.07
C ARG A 484 -4.32 -25.16 35.63
N LYS A 485 -3.36 -26.02 35.99
CA LYS A 485 -2.04 -25.57 36.47
C LYS A 485 -1.32 -24.72 35.41
N ALA A 486 -1.31 -25.16 34.15
CA ALA A 486 -0.67 -24.43 33.07
C ALA A 486 -1.31 -23.08 32.79
N LEU A 487 -2.64 -22.97 32.87
CA LEU A 487 -3.36 -21.70 32.73
C LEU A 487 -3.10 -20.75 33.92
N THR A 488 -3.06 -21.29 35.16
CA THR A 488 -2.71 -20.49 36.33
C THR A 488 -1.32 -19.86 36.21
N GLU A 489 -0.34 -20.66 35.78
CA GLU A 489 1.03 -20.18 35.55
C GLU A 489 1.08 -19.13 34.42
N LEU A 490 0.44 -19.44 33.27
CA LEU A 490 0.40 -18.49 32.17
C LEU A 490 -0.26 -17.18 32.55
N ALA A 491 -1.44 -17.21 33.16
CA ALA A 491 -2.19 -16.01 33.52
C ALA A 491 -1.51 -15.21 34.63
N GLY A 492 -0.73 -15.88 35.53
CA GLY A 492 0.09 -15.26 36.55
C GLY A 492 1.24 -14.43 35.97
N ASN A 493 1.79 -14.82 34.81
CA ASN A 493 2.87 -14.07 34.15
C ASN A 493 2.42 -12.72 33.55
N PHE A 494 1.12 -12.47 33.47
CA PHE A 494 0.52 -11.21 32.99
C PHE A 494 -0.15 -10.40 34.11
N ALA A 495 0.14 -10.71 35.39
CA ALA A 495 -0.45 -10.05 36.56
C ALA A 495 0.20 -8.70 36.86
#